data_12d54008b83904798f5419bdcaac0586
#
_entry.id   12d54008b83904798f5419bdcaac0586
#
_cell.length_a   1.000
_cell.length_b   1.000
_cell.length_c   1.000
_cell.angle_alpha   90.00
_cell.angle_beta   90.00
_cell.angle_gamma   90.00
#
_symmetry.space_group_name_H-M   'P 1'
#
loop_
_entity.id
_entity.type
_entity.pdbx_description
1 polymer ?
#
loop_
_entity_poly.entity_id
_entity_poly.type
_entity_poly.pdbx_seq_one_letter_code
_entity_poly.pdbx_strand_id
1 'polypeptide(L)'
;MKKSLIALTLAALPVAATADVTLYGVIKAGVQTYRSVEHREGKVVGVGTGSEISDFGSKIGFKGQEDLGNGLKAVWQLEQGASVAGANSGWGNKQSFVGLKGGFGTIRAGSLNSPLKNTGSKVNAWESGKFTGSLLKISGMAKREHRYLSARYDSPEFAGFSGSVQYAPKDNSGSNGESYHVGLNYQNSGFFAQYAGLFQRYGEGTKKIEYDGQTYSMPSLFVEKLQVHRLVGGYDNNALYASVAAQQQDAKLYGTWSANSHNSQTEVAATVAYRFGNVTPRVSYAHGFKGTVDDANHDNTYDQVVVGAEYDFSKRTSALVSAGWLQEGKGADKIVSTASVVVLRHKF
;
A
#
# COMPACT_ATOMS: atom_id res chain seq x y z
N MET A 1 62.87 -8.53 -19.78
CA MET A 1 62.14 -7.64 -18.86
C MET A 1 60.63 -7.60 -19.16
N LYS A 2 59.91 -8.73 -19.17
CA LYS A 2 58.44 -8.80 -19.40
C LYS A 2 57.69 -9.72 -18.45
N LYS A 3 58.31 -10.13 -17.34
CA LYS A 3 57.65 -11.05 -16.36
C LYS A 3 57.30 -10.41 -15.01
N SER A 4 57.63 -9.12 -14.79
CA SER A 4 57.37 -8.42 -13.53
C SER A 4 56.11 -7.58 -13.52
N LEU A 5 55.39 -7.40 -14.64
CA LEU A 5 54.14 -6.62 -14.70
C LEU A 5 52.90 -7.45 -14.40
N ILE A 6 52.98 -8.79 -14.46
CA ILE A 6 51.83 -9.66 -14.21
C ILE A 6 51.64 -9.94 -12.71
N ALA A 7 52.71 -9.82 -11.92
CA ALA A 7 52.66 -10.04 -10.48
C ALA A 7 52.05 -8.85 -9.69
N LEU A 8 52.00 -7.64 -10.26
CA LEU A 8 51.46 -6.46 -9.58
C LEU A 8 49.90 -6.33 -9.76
N THR A 9 49.36 -6.97 -10.77
CA THR A 9 47.88 -6.97 -11.00
C THR A 9 47.14 -8.03 -10.20
N LEU A 10 47.81 -9.01 -9.61
CA LEU A 10 47.18 -10.01 -8.74
C LEU A 10 47.14 -9.60 -7.26
N ALA A 11 47.82 -8.53 -6.85
CA ALA A 11 47.83 -8.02 -5.48
C ALA A 11 46.71 -7.01 -5.20
N ALA A 12 45.92 -6.61 -6.20
CA ALA A 12 44.68 -5.87 -6.06
C ALA A 12 43.49 -6.82 -6.18
N LEU A 13 43.50 -7.92 -5.44
CA LEU A 13 42.26 -8.59 -5.12
C LEU A 13 41.47 -7.61 -4.27
N PRO A 14 40.25 -7.19 -4.69
CA PRO A 14 39.42 -6.42 -3.80
C PRO A 14 39.26 -7.27 -2.54
N VAL A 15 39.56 -6.69 -1.38
CA VAL A 15 39.05 -7.20 -0.12
C VAL A 15 37.56 -7.46 -0.43
N ALA A 16 37.15 -8.72 -0.45
CA ALA A 16 35.80 -9.08 -0.78
C ALA A 16 34.94 -8.30 0.20
N ALA A 17 34.33 -7.23 -0.27
CA ALA A 17 33.33 -6.51 0.46
C ALA A 17 32.27 -7.57 0.77
N THR A 18 32.21 -8.01 2.03
CA THR A 18 31.20 -8.99 2.46
C THR A 18 29.87 -8.28 2.38
N ALA A 19 29.24 -8.39 1.22
CA ALA A 19 27.88 -7.91 1.05
C ALA A 19 27.00 -8.75 1.98
N ASP A 20 26.54 -8.17 3.08
CA ASP A 20 25.59 -8.80 3.97
C ASP A 20 24.28 -9.02 3.25
N VAL A 21 24.05 -10.24 2.78
CA VAL A 21 22.79 -10.64 2.14
C VAL A 21 21.88 -11.28 3.17
N THR A 22 20.71 -10.69 3.37
CA THR A 22 19.67 -11.22 4.26
C THR A 22 18.53 -11.79 3.42
N LEU A 23 18.25 -13.08 3.60
CA LEU A 23 16.98 -13.69 3.20
C LEU A 23 15.93 -13.37 4.26
N TYR A 24 14.76 -12.96 3.84
CA TYR A 24 13.62 -12.70 4.72
C TYR A 24 12.31 -13.03 4.01
N GLY A 25 11.27 -13.23 4.80
CA GLY A 25 9.96 -13.47 4.22
C GLY A 25 8.84 -13.54 5.25
N VAL A 26 7.64 -13.71 4.72
CA VAL A 26 6.45 -14.00 5.49
C VAL A 26 5.52 -14.88 4.68
N ILE A 27 5.03 -15.94 5.29
CA ILE A 27 3.97 -16.79 4.76
C ILE A 27 2.69 -16.48 5.53
N LYS A 28 1.61 -16.24 4.80
CA LYS A 28 0.30 -15.91 5.36
C LYS A 28 -0.80 -16.63 4.60
N ALA A 29 -1.44 -17.58 5.25
CA ALA A 29 -2.56 -18.30 4.69
C ALA A 29 -3.72 -18.30 5.66
N GLY A 30 -4.93 -18.32 5.14
CA GLY A 30 -6.11 -18.32 6.00
C GLY A 30 -7.40 -18.57 5.25
N VAL A 31 -8.46 -18.64 6.02
CA VAL A 31 -9.83 -18.77 5.52
C VAL A 31 -10.55 -17.46 5.72
N GLN A 32 -11.25 -17.01 4.71
CA GLN A 32 -12.17 -15.89 4.80
C GLN A 32 -13.55 -16.29 4.34
N THR A 33 -14.56 -15.76 5.04
CA THR A 33 -15.97 -15.85 4.66
C THR A 33 -16.50 -14.45 4.49
N TYR A 34 -17.42 -14.27 3.58
CA TYR A 34 -18.05 -12.97 3.36
C TYR A 34 -19.50 -13.11 2.93
N ARG A 35 -20.27 -12.08 3.26
CA ARG A 35 -21.65 -11.89 2.81
C ARG A 35 -21.84 -10.42 2.46
N SER A 36 -22.44 -10.15 1.32
CA SER A 36 -22.84 -8.81 0.89
C SER A 36 -24.32 -8.84 0.51
N VAL A 37 -25.09 -7.86 0.97
CA VAL A 37 -26.52 -7.72 0.70
C VAL A 37 -26.75 -6.32 0.13
N GLU A 38 -27.25 -6.28 -1.10
CA GLU A 38 -27.60 -5.04 -1.79
C GLU A 38 -29.10 -4.75 -1.61
N HIS A 39 -29.42 -3.52 -1.19
CA HIS A 39 -30.78 -3.01 -1.07
C HIS A 39 -30.97 -1.87 -2.07
N ARG A 40 -32.10 -1.89 -2.77
CA ARG A 40 -32.60 -0.79 -3.60
C ARG A 40 -34.05 -0.54 -3.28
N GLU A 41 -34.43 0.72 -3.08
CA GLU A 41 -35.82 1.09 -2.66
C GLU A 41 -36.28 0.31 -1.43
N GLY A 42 -35.37 0.00 -0.51
CA GLY A 42 -35.65 -0.77 0.70
C GLY A 42 -35.79 -2.28 0.50
N LYS A 43 -35.73 -2.78 -0.72
CA LYS A 43 -35.83 -4.22 -1.05
C LYS A 43 -34.46 -4.83 -1.26
N VAL A 44 -34.32 -6.10 -0.86
CA VAL A 44 -33.09 -6.87 -1.18
C VAL A 44 -33.12 -7.23 -2.67
N VAL A 45 -32.13 -6.75 -3.42
CA VAL A 45 -32.00 -7.00 -4.86
C VAL A 45 -30.80 -7.90 -5.20
N GLY A 46 -29.90 -8.09 -4.26
CA GLY A 46 -28.74 -8.96 -4.45
C GLY A 46 -28.19 -9.49 -3.13
N VAL A 47 -27.77 -10.75 -3.13
CA VAL A 47 -27.02 -11.38 -2.03
C VAL A 47 -25.84 -12.13 -2.60
N GLY A 48 -24.63 -11.73 -2.18
CA GLY A 48 -23.39 -12.43 -2.47
C GLY A 48 -22.85 -13.07 -1.20
N THR A 49 -22.49 -14.34 -1.25
CA THR A 49 -21.81 -15.05 -0.16
C THR A 49 -20.64 -15.83 -0.71
N GLY A 50 -19.61 -16.02 0.08
CA GLY A 50 -18.49 -16.85 -0.29
C GLY A 50 -17.63 -17.25 0.88
N SER A 51 -16.88 -18.32 0.66
CA SER A 51 -15.85 -18.81 1.58
C SER A 51 -14.68 -19.26 0.74
N GLU A 52 -13.48 -18.82 1.10
CA GLU A 52 -12.28 -19.16 0.33
C GLU A 52 -11.05 -19.30 1.22
N ILE A 53 -10.11 -20.13 0.79
CA ILE A 53 -8.74 -20.14 1.31
C ILE A 53 -7.95 -19.14 0.50
N SER A 54 -7.31 -18.20 1.19
CA SER A 54 -6.61 -17.09 0.55
C SER A 54 -5.20 -16.93 1.07
N ASP A 55 -4.33 -16.46 0.17
CA ASP A 55 -3.05 -15.86 0.52
C ASP A 55 -3.24 -14.39 0.92
N PHE A 56 -2.72 -14.02 2.08
CA PHE A 56 -2.83 -12.66 2.62
C PHE A 56 -1.58 -11.81 2.36
N GLY A 57 -0.89 -12.09 1.27
CA GLY A 57 0.27 -11.33 0.83
C GLY A 57 1.59 -11.93 1.28
N SER A 58 1.70 -13.25 1.19
CA SER A 58 2.96 -13.97 1.37
C SER A 58 4.04 -13.41 0.43
N LYS A 59 5.26 -13.37 0.94
CA LYS A 59 6.40 -12.86 0.18
C LYS A 59 7.71 -13.44 0.67
N ILE A 60 8.66 -13.49 -0.24
CA ILE A 60 10.07 -13.78 0.02
C ILE A 60 10.92 -12.63 -0.53
N GLY A 61 12.02 -12.32 0.08
CA GLY A 61 12.89 -11.25 -0.37
C GLY A 61 14.34 -11.45 0.04
N PHE A 62 15.20 -10.83 -0.75
CA PHE A 62 16.60 -10.68 -0.49
C PHE A 62 16.90 -9.19 -0.37
N LYS A 63 17.73 -8.82 0.57
CA LYS A 63 18.24 -7.46 0.71
C LYS A 63 19.71 -7.50 1.11
N GLY A 64 20.43 -6.50 0.73
CA GLY A 64 21.85 -6.40 1.07
C GLY A 64 22.33 -4.98 1.08
N GLN A 65 23.54 -4.82 1.61
CA GLN A 65 24.28 -3.58 1.59
C GLN A 65 25.77 -3.88 1.40
N GLU A 66 26.48 -2.94 0.77
CA GLU A 66 27.90 -2.96 0.58
C GLU A 66 28.47 -1.62 1.06
N ASP A 67 29.52 -1.65 1.86
CA ASP A 67 30.22 -0.43 2.30
C ASP A 67 31.15 0.02 1.17
N LEU A 68 30.95 1.24 0.69
CA LEU A 68 31.75 1.87 -0.38
C LEU A 68 32.85 2.78 0.18
N GLY A 69 32.99 2.85 1.50
CA GLY A 69 33.91 3.75 2.18
C GLY A 69 33.32 5.15 2.45
N ASN A 70 33.98 5.91 3.29
CA ASN A 70 33.59 7.29 3.67
C ASN A 70 32.13 7.44 4.13
N GLY A 71 31.55 6.40 4.75
CA GLY A 71 30.16 6.39 5.21
C GLY A 71 29.12 6.23 4.10
N LEU A 72 29.54 5.96 2.87
CA LEU A 72 28.68 5.67 1.74
C LEU A 72 28.43 4.16 1.62
N LYS A 73 27.20 3.75 1.39
CA LYS A 73 26.79 2.35 1.19
C LYS A 73 25.94 2.21 -0.05
N ALA A 74 26.21 1.16 -0.84
CA ALA A 74 25.24 0.65 -1.78
C ALA A 74 24.20 -0.18 -1.04
N VAL A 75 22.90 -0.02 -1.37
CA VAL A 75 21.79 -0.76 -0.76
C VAL A 75 20.90 -1.31 -1.85
N TRP A 76 20.40 -2.51 -1.66
CA TRP A 76 19.51 -3.13 -2.62
C TRP A 76 18.49 -4.06 -1.96
N GLN A 77 17.39 -4.28 -2.64
CA GLN A 77 16.34 -5.22 -2.24
C GLN A 77 15.68 -5.81 -3.49
N LEU A 78 15.38 -7.10 -3.43
CA LEU A 78 14.56 -7.82 -4.40
C LEU A 78 13.49 -8.59 -3.64
N GLU A 79 12.21 -8.26 -3.84
CA GLU A 79 11.09 -8.88 -3.13
C GLU A 79 10.06 -9.42 -4.11
N GLN A 80 9.57 -10.60 -3.83
CA GLN A 80 8.59 -11.33 -4.63
C GLN A 80 7.38 -11.75 -3.80
N GLY A 81 6.19 -11.73 -4.38
CA GLY A 81 5.03 -12.42 -3.86
C GLY A 81 5.20 -13.94 -3.97
N ALA A 82 4.99 -14.66 -2.89
CA ALA A 82 5.11 -16.11 -2.80
C ALA A 82 3.76 -16.68 -2.36
N SER A 83 2.75 -16.60 -3.25
CA SER A 83 1.39 -17.01 -2.91
C SER A 83 1.32 -18.49 -2.58
N VAL A 84 0.76 -18.81 -1.42
CA VAL A 84 0.45 -20.20 -1.01
C VAL A 84 -0.91 -20.67 -1.54
N ALA A 85 -1.68 -19.79 -2.19
CA ALA A 85 -2.95 -20.12 -2.85
C ALA A 85 -2.78 -20.43 -4.36
N GLY A 86 -1.56 -20.69 -4.83
CA GLY A 86 -1.29 -21.12 -6.20
C GLY A 86 -1.24 -20.04 -7.27
N ALA A 87 -1.45 -18.77 -6.94
CA ALA A 87 -1.32 -17.68 -7.91
C ALA A 87 0.14 -17.24 -8.03
N ASN A 88 0.70 -17.26 -9.23
CA ASN A 88 2.07 -16.88 -9.50
C ASN A 88 2.16 -15.59 -10.32
N SER A 89 3.09 -14.75 -9.94
CA SER A 89 3.52 -13.58 -10.69
C SER A 89 5.05 -13.56 -10.76
N GLY A 90 5.62 -12.98 -11.81
CA GLY A 90 7.05 -12.98 -12.08
C GLY A 90 7.91 -12.39 -10.95
N TRP A 91 9.24 -12.57 -11.03
CA TRP A 91 10.21 -12.07 -10.06
C TRP A 91 10.17 -10.54 -9.94
N GLY A 92 10.43 -10.03 -8.71
CA GLY A 92 10.52 -8.59 -8.49
C GLY A 92 9.17 -7.85 -8.46
N ASN A 93 8.06 -8.56 -8.36
CA ASN A 93 6.72 -7.98 -8.39
C ASN A 93 6.31 -7.23 -7.11
N LYS A 94 7.17 -7.23 -6.09
CA LYS A 94 7.03 -6.44 -4.86
C LYS A 94 8.04 -5.31 -4.84
N GLN A 95 8.43 -4.82 -3.66
CA GLN A 95 9.40 -3.74 -3.54
C GLN A 95 10.80 -4.20 -3.92
N SER A 96 11.35 -3.66 -5.01
CA SER A 96 12.65 -4.05 -5.56
C SER A 96 13.39 -2.81 -6.03
N PHE A 97 14.61 -2.60 -5.57
CA PHE A 97 15.39 -1.38 -5.84
C PHE A 97 16.89 -1.58 -5.66
N VAL A 98 17.64 -0.64 -6.19
CA VAL A 98 19.03 -0.36 -5.88
C VAL A 98 19.14 1.10 -5.44
N GLY A 99 20.13 1.43 -4.60
CA GLY A 99 20.31 2.78 -4.11
C GLY A 99 21.63 3.04 -3.40
N LEU A 100 21.81 4.29 -3.01
CA LEU A 100 22.94 4.77 -2.23
C LEU A 100 22.44 5.39 -0.92
N LYS A 101 23.10 5.06 0.18
CA LYS A 101 22.81 5.58 1.51
C LYS A 101 24.07 6.20 2.10
N GLY A 102 23.95 7.37 2.70
CA GLY A 102 25.06 8.08 3.35
C GLY A 102 24.55 9.08 4.39
N GLY A 103 25.42 9.97 4.87
CA GLY A 103 25.04 11.04 5.77
C GLY A 103 23.96 12.00 5.20
N PHE A 104 23.86 12.06 3.89
CA PHE A 104 22.82 12.84 3.18
C PHE A 104 21.43 12.18 3.18
N GLY A 105 21.29 10.96 3.66
CA GLY A 105 20.07 10.16 3.57
C GLY A 105 20.19 9.01 2.58
N THR A 106 19.10 8.69 1.86
CA THR A 106 19.08 7.54 0.94
C THR A 106 18.42 7.92 -0.39
N ILE A 107 19.10 7.62 -1.50
CA ILE A 107 18.53 7.71 -2.85
C ILE A 107 18.33 6.30 -3.38
N ARG A 108 17.15 6.00 -3.92
CA ARG A 108 16.79 4.67 -4.44
C ARG A 108 16.07 4.79 -5.77
N ALA A 109 16.26 3.80 -6.64
CA ALA A 109 15.50 3.67 -7.89
C ALA A 109 15.03 2.23 -8.06
N GLY A 110 13.82 2.05 -8.60
CA GLY A 110 13.20 0.75 -8.81
C GLY A 110 11.71 0.75 -8.52
N SER A 111 11.15 -0.43 -8.27
CA SER A 111 9.75 -0.61 -7.85
C SER A 111 9.61 -0.29 -6.36
N LEU A 112 9.25 0.94 -6.05
CA LEU A 112 9.23 1.49 -4.69
C LEU A 112 7.81 1.69 -4.18
N ASN A 113 7.58 1.35 -2.91
CA ASN A 113 6.35 1.74 -2.23
C ASN A 113 6.23 3.26 -2.18
N SER A 114 5.06 3.81 -2.51
CA SER A 114 4.80 5.23 -2.32
C SER A 114 4.73 5.60 -0.83
N PRO A 115 4.96 6.87 -0.45
CA PRO A 115 4.71 7.34 0.91
C PRO A 115 3.28 7.04 1.38
N LEU A 116 2.28 7.18 0.51
CA LEU A 116 0.89 6.83 0.80
C LEU A 116 0.74 5.35 1.19
N LYS A 117 1.41 4.44 0.47
CA LYS A 117 1.44 3.02 0.82
C LYS A 117 2.11 2.75 2.16
N ASN A 118 3.17 3.47 2.47
CA ASN A 118 3.89 3.31 3.74
C ASN A 118 3.02 3.71 4.94
N THR A 119 2.21 4.79 4.83
CA THR A 119 1.27 5.19 5.89
C THR A 119 0.15 4.19 6.09
N GLY A 120 -0.15 3.37 5.08
CA GLY A 120 -1.20 2.34 5.14
C GLY A 120 -1.01 1.35 6.29
N SER A 121 0.23 1.02 6.66
CA SER A 121 0.53 0.11 7.78
C SER A 121 0.18 0.71 9.15
N LYS A 122 0.14 2.03 9.27
CA LYS A 122 -0.28 2.74 10.48
C LYS A 122 -1.80 2.94 10.57
N VAL A 123 -2.48 2.94 9.43
CA VAL A 123 -3.94 3.01 9.37
C VAL A 123 -4.57 1.65 9.55
N ASN A 124 -4.02 0.66 8.84
CA ASN A 124 -4.63 -0.66 8.71
C ASN A 124 -3.83 -1.73 9.47
N ALA A 125 -4.31 -2.07 10.65
CA ALA A 125 -3.73 -3.08 11.52
C ALA A 125 -4.22 -4.52 11.21
N TRP A 126 -4.96 -4.71 10.11
CA TRP A 126 -5.62 -5.95 9.76
C TRP A 126 -4.92 -6.67 8.60
N GLU A 127 -5.00 -7.99 8.59
CA GLU A 127 -4.74 -8.74 7.36
C GLU A 127 -5.94 -8.55 6.44
N SER A 128 -5.70 -7.97 5.28
CA SER A 128 -6.75 -7.53 4.38
C SER A 128 -7.45 -8.70 3.71
N GLY A 129 -8.69 -8.92 4.10
CA GLY A 129 -9.66 -9.72 3.37
C GLY A 129 -10.55 -8.88 2.45
N LYS A 130 -11.54 -9.50 1.84
CA LYS A 130 -12.58 -8.80 1.08
C LYS A 130 -13.41 -7.91 2.03
N PHE A 131 -13.80 -6.72 1.55
CA PHE A 131 -14.73 -5.74 2.12
C PHE A 131 -14.33 -5.12 3.47
N THR A 132 -13.80 -5.86 4.43
CA THR A 132 -13.74 -5.44 5.84
C THR A 132 -12.35 -5.30 6.41
N GLY A 133 -11.32 -5.74 5.69
CA GLY A 133 -9.94 -5.75 6.16
C GLY A 133 -9.09 -4.54 5.77
N SER A 134 -9.63 -3.56 5.06
CA SER A 134 -8.85 -2.42 4.55
C SER A 134 -9.57 -1.11 4.82
N LEU A 135 -9.10 -0.39 5.84
CA LEU A 135 -9.60 0.94 6.17
C LEU A 135 -9.15 1.97 5.14
N LEU A 136 -9.96 3.02 4.89
CA LEU A 136 -9.71 4.09 3.93
C LEU A 136 -9.47 3.60 2.50
N LYS A 137 -10.16 2.54 2.08
CA LYS A 137 -10.02 1.93 0.74
C LYS A 137 -11.35 1.64 0.04
N ILE A 138 -12.45 2.12 0.60
CA ILE A 138 -13.79 1.86 0.09
C ILE A 138 -14.09 2.74 -1.11
N SER A 139 -13.72 4.02 -1.06
CA SER A 139 -13.84 4.87 -2.23
C SER A 139 -12.97 4.30 -3.36
N GLY A 140 -13.50 4.19 -4.56
CA GLY A 140 -12.82 3.56 -5.70
C GLY A 140 -11.46 4.17 -6.04
N MET A 141 -11.17 5.37 -5.53
CA MET A 141 -9.91 6.10 -5.69
C MET A 141 -8.86 5.74 -4.63
N ALA A 142 -9.24 5.23 -3.46
CA ALA A 142 -8.33 4.85 -2.38
C ALA A 142 -7.44 3.64 -2.71
N LYS A 143 -7.72 2.91 -3.78
CA LYS A 143 -6.88 1.82 -4.29
C LYS A 143 -5.51 2.29 -4.82
N ARG A 144 -5.05 3.49 -4.48
CA ARG A 144 -3.81 4.12 -4.98
C ARG A 144 -2.60 3.93 -4.06
N GLU A 145 -2.70 3.09 -3.05
CA GLU A 145 -1.55 2.63 -2.29
C GLU A 145 -0.70 1.66 -3.11
N HIS A 146 -0.03 2.17 -4.14
CA HIS A 146 0.73 1.34 -5.08
C HIS A 146 2.24 1.47 -4.86
N ARG A 147 2.95 0.56 -5.50
CA ARG A 147 4.35 0.71 -5.85
C ARG A 147 4.44 1.36 -7.22
N TYR A 148 5.49 2.13 -7.40
CA TYR A 148 5.78 2.81 -8.65
C TYR A 148 7.21 2.51 -9.07
N LEU A 149 7.43 2.29 -10.36
CA LEU A 149 8.76 2.35 -10.93
C LEU A 149 9.20 3.82 -10.87
N SER A 150 10.15 4.12 -10.01
CA SER A 150 10.38 5.51 -9.57
C SER A 150 11.78 5.71 -8.99
N ALA A 151 12.19 6.97 -8.89
CA ALA A 151 13.30 7.42 -8.06
C ALA A 151 12.75 8.07 -6.79
N ARG A 152 13.43 7.83 -5.65
CA ARG A 152 13.03 8.34 -4.35
C ARG A 152 14.24 8.77 -3.54
N TYR A 153 14.12 9.91 -2.88
CA TYR A 153 15.02 10.36 -1.84
C TYR A 153 14.31 10.31 -0.48
N ASP A 154 15.00 9.79 0.52
CA ASP A 154 14.60 9.81 1.92
C ASP A 154 15.66 10.58 2.72
N SER A 155 15.25 11.62 3.44
CA SER A 155 16.15 12.41 4.28
C SER A 155 16.69 11.59 5.47
N PRO A 156 17.81 12.03 6.08
CA PRO A 156 18.15 11.63 7.42
C PRO A 156 17.03 12.02 8.39
N GLU A 157 16.99 11.35 9.53
CA GLU A 157 16.15 11.76 10.66
C GLU A 157 16.85 12.86 11.44
N PHE A 158 16.12 13.91 11.78
CA PHE A 158 16.57 14.99 12.65
C PHE A 158 15.49 15.32 13.67
N ALA A 159 15.80 15.19 14.96
CA ALA A 159 14.88 15.45 16.08
C ALA A 159 13.52 14.73 15.95
N GLY A 160 13.53 13.50 15.44
CA GLY A 160 12.32 12.70 15.18
C GLY A 160 11.63 12.99 13.84
N PHE A 161 12.07 14.00 13.07
CA PHE A 161 11.51 14.33 11.77
C PHE A 161 12.29 13.69 10.62
N SER A 162 11.59 13.18 9.63
CA SER A 162 12.17 12.77 8.35
C SER A 162 11.20 13.05 7.21
N GLY A 163 11.74 13.18 6.01
CA GLY A 163 10.96 13.47 4.81
C GLY A 163 11.33 12.57 3.64
N SER A 164 10.46 12.49 2.66
CA SER A 164 10.75 11.80 1.40
C SER A 164 10.07 12.47 0.23
N VAL A 165 10.74 12.43 -0.91
CA VAL A 165 10.19 12.82 -2.21
C VAL A 165 10.42 11.69 -3.19
N GLN A 166 9.41 11.42 -4.04
CA GLN A 166 9.47 10.32 -5.01
C GLN A 166 8.85 10.80 -6.31
N TYR A 167 9.51 10.49 -7.41
CA TYR A 167 9.04 10.76 -8.76
C TYR A 167 8.93 9.45 -9.54
N ALA A 168 7.75 9.21 -10.10
CA ALA A 168 7.51 8.12 -11.02
C ALA A 168 7.21 8.72 -12.40
N PRO A 169 8.10 8.53 -13.39
CA PRO A 169 7.86 8.99 -14.75
C PRO A 169 6.72 8.19 -15.39
N LYS A 170 6.11 8.76 -16.42
CA LYS A 170 5.19 8.05 -17.28
C LYS A 170 5.92 6.84 -17.87
N ASP A 171 5.39 5.65 -17.64
CA ASP A 171 6.00 4.44 -18.20
C ASP A 171 5.73 4.34 -19.71
N ASN A 172 6.57 3.55 -20.39
CA ASN A 172 6.44 3.33 -21.83
C ASN A 172 5.23 2.43 -22.18
N SER A 173 4.56 1.82 -21.20
CA SER A 173 3.37 1.01 -21.42
C SER A 173 2.10 1.84 -21.65
N GLY A 174 2.18 3.16 -21.44
CA GLY A 174 1.11 4.11 -21.70
C GLY A 174 -0.08 4.03 -20.74
N SER A 175 0.00 3.19 -19.70
CA SER A 175 -1.10 2.95 -18.77
C SER A 175 -1.08 3.84 -17.52
N ASN A 176 0.10 4.38 -17.18
CA ASN A 176 0.29 5.22 -16.00
C ASN A 176 0.74 6.63 -16.38
N GLY A 177 0.16 7.62 -15.73
CA GLY A 177 0.63 9.00 -15.80
C GLY A 177 1.87 9.20 -14.92
N GLU A 178 2.54 10.33 -15.09
CA GLU A 178 3.59 10.76 -14.16
C GLU A 178 3.01 11.02 -12.77
N SER A 179 3.78 10.72 -11.73
CA SER A 179 3.36 11.01 -10.37
C SER A 179 4.49 11.51 -9.49
N TYR A 180 4.14 12.43 -8.61
CA TYR A 180 4.97 13.00 -7.57
C TYR A 180 4.41 12.62 -6.22
N HIS A 181 5.27 12.20 -5.30
CA HIS A 181 4.87 11.81 -3.97
C HIS A 181 5.72 12.52 -2.93
N VAL A 182 5.09 12.91 -1.84
CA VAL A 182 5.74 13.53 -0.69
C VAL A 182 5.37 12.75 0.56
N GLY A 183 6.34 12.50 1.43
CA GLY A 183 6.12 11.92 2.74
C GLY A 183 6.81 12.78 3.80
N LEU A 184 6.13 13.02 4.91
CA LEU A 184 6.70 13.61 6.11
C LEU A 184 6.39 12.70 7.28
N ASN A 185 7.37 12.46 8.15
CA ASN A 185 7.23 11.59 9.31
C ASN A 185 7.79 12.30 10.54
N TYR A 186 7.10 12.13 11.65
CA TYR A 186 7.57 12.49 12.98
C TYR A 186 7.38 11.31 13.92
N GLN A 187 8.37 11.01 14.73
CA GLN A 187 8.28 9.99 15.75
C GLN A 187 9.12 10.39 16.98
N ASN A 188 8.49 10.44 18.14
CA ASN A 188 9.17 10.71 19.40
C ASN A 188 8.38 10.13 20.57
N SER A 189 9.07 9.41 21.48
CA SER A 189 8.52 8.91 22.76
C SER A 189 7.20 8.14 22.60
N GLY A 190 7.08 7.34 21.53
CA GLY A 190 5.88 6.59 21.21
C GLY A 190 4.85 7.35 20.36
N PHE A 191 4.86 8.67 20.34
CA PHE A 191 4.02 9.47 19.47
C PHE A 191 4.54 9.43 18.03
N PHE A 192 3.64 9.36 17.07
CA PHE A 192 3.97 9.47 15.66
C PHE A 192 2.96 10.35 14.93
N ALA A 193 3.44 11.03 13.88
CA ALA A 193 2.62 11.71 12.90
C ALA A 193 3.21 11.48 11.51
N GLN A 194 2.36 11.23 10.52
CA GLN A 194 2.78 10.98 9.15
C GLN A 194 1.86 11.73 8.19
N TYR A 195 2.44 12.38 7.20
CA TYR A 195 1.73 12.92 6.07
C TYR A 195 2.19 12.21 4.80
N ALA A 196 1.26 11.91 3.90
CA ALA A 196 1.56 11.43 2.57
C ALA A 196 0.71 12.14 1.53
N GLY A 197 1.37 12.71 0.53
CA GLY A 197 0.77 13.34 -0.64
C GLY A 197 1.08 12.54 -1.91
N LEU A 198 0.07 12.36 -2.76
CA LEU A 198 0.17 11.84 -4.13
C LEU A 198 -0.40 12.88 -5.08
N PHE A 199 0.36 13.24 -6.09
CA PHE A 199 -0.03 14.13 -7.19
C PHE A 199 0.26 13.38 -8.50
N GLN A 200 -0.79 12.92 -9.17
CA GLN A 200 -0.67 12.14 -10.41
C GLN A 200 -1.37 12.85 -11.55
N ARG A 201 -0.70 12.89 -12.69
CA ARG A 201 -1.25 13.36 -13.97
C ARG A 201 -1.24 12.21 -14.95
N TYR A 202 -2.33 12.00 -15.61
CA TYR A 202 -2.44 11.05 -16.68
C TYR A 202 -2.35 11.76 -18.02
N GLY A 203 -1.62 11.19 -18.96
CA GLY A 203 -1.68 11.65 -20.35
C GLY A 203 -2.92 11.10 -21.04
N GLU A 204 -3.30 11.72 -22.13
CA GLU A 204 -4.30 11.18 -23.04
C GLU A 204 -3.92 9.75 -23.43
N GLY A 205 -4.79 8.82 -23.22
CA GLY A 205 -4.63 7.44 -23.62
C GLY A 205 -5.79 7.03 -24.49
N THR A 206 -5.53 6.38 -25.59
CA THR A 206 -6.52 5.73 -26.42
C THR A 206 -6.46 4.23 -26.17
N LYS A 207 -7.57 3.60 -25.80
CA LYS A 207 -7.67 2.16 -25.76
C LYS A 207 -7.92 1.68 -27.19
N LYS A 208 -7.00 0.91 -27.74
CA LYS A 208 -7.19 0.26 -29.03
C LYS A 208 -8.01 -1.01 -28.80
N ILE A 209 -9.13 -1.15 -29.48
CA ILE A 209 -9.96 -2.35 -29.49
C ILE A 209 -9.92 -2.90 -30.91
N GLU A 210 -9.53 -4.15 -31.06
CA GLU A 210 -9.68 -4.86 -32.36
C GLU A 210 -11.08 -5.48 -32.42
N TYR A 211 -11.83 -5.09 -33.42
CA TYR A 211 -13.12 -5.67 -33.75
C TYR A 211 -13.20 -5.88 -35.27
N ASP A 212 -13.49 -7.10 -35.69
CA ASP A 212 -13.59 -7.51 -37.08
C ASP A 212 -12.36 -7.14 -37.93
N GLY A 213 -11.15 -7.38 -37.39
CA GLY A 213 -9.88 -7.09 -38.06
C GLY A 213 -9.54 -5.60 -38.20
N GLN A 214 -10.34 -4.70 -37.64
CA GLN A 214 -10.09 -3.26 -37.61
C GLN A 214 -9.76 -2.79 -36.20
N THR A 215 -8.78 -1.89 -36.12
CA THR A 215 -8.37 -1.28 -34.85
C THR A 215 -9.16 0.01 -34.60
N TYR A 216 -10.04 0.00 -33.63
CA TYR A 216 -10.77 1.19 -33.17
C TYR A 216 -10.05 1.83 -32.01
N SER A 217 -9.76 3.12 -32.11
CA SER A 217 -9.24 3.90 -30.99
C SER A 217 -10.42 4.49 -30.23
N MET A 218 -10.74 3.91 -29.06
CA MET A 218 -11.76 4.47 -28.19
C MET A 218 -11.09 5.32 -27.10
N PRO A 219 -11.56 6.57 -26.86
CA PRO A 219 -11.19 7.27 -25.66
C PRO A 219 -11.70 6.45 -24.47
N SER A 220 -10.80 6.07 -23.57
CA SER A 220 -11.21 5.45 -22.31
C SER A 220 -11.50 6.53 -21.29
N LEU A 221 -12.28 6.20 -20.26
CA LEU A 221 -12.46 7.09 -19.10
C LEU A 221 -11.08 7.26 -18.46
N PHE A 222 -10.54 8.49 -18.47
CA PHE A 222 -9.23 8.77 -17.93
C PHE A 222 -9.32 9.64 -16.70
N VAL A 223 -8.48 9.36 -15.74
CA VAL A 223 -8.18 10.31 -14.66
C VAL A 223 -7.18 11.32 -15.23
N GLU A 224 -7.57 12.54 -15.50
CA GLU A 224 -6.67 13.62 -15.94
C GLU A 224 -5.70 13.99 -14.83
N LYS A 225 -6.24 14.15 -13.60
CA LYS A 225 -5.50 14.55 -12.41
C LYS A 225 -6.05 13.81 -11.20
N LEU A 226 -5.14 13.29 -10.37
CA LEU A 226 -5.49 12.70 -9.08
C LEU A 226 -4.59 13.33 -8.01
N GLN A 227 -5.21 13.77 -6.92
CA GLN A 227 -4.54 14.19 -5.71
C GLN A 227 -5.07 13.35 -4.54
N VAL A 228 -4.17 12.87 -3.70
CA VAL A 228 -4.52 12.19 -2.45
C VAL A 228 -3.66 12.75 -1.35
N HIS A 229 -4.29 13.16 -0.28
CA HIS A 229 -3.64 13.64 0.94
C HIS A 229 -4.07 12.77 2.10
N ARG A 230 -3.11 12.21 2.83
CA ARG A 230 -3.38 11.43 4.05
C ARG A 230 -2.55 11.98 5.20
N LEU A 231 -3.22 12.22 6.31
CA LEU A 231 -2.60 12.51 7.60
C LEU A 231 -2.91 11.38 8.56
N VAL A 232 -1.90 10.88 9.26
CA VAL A 232 -2.03 9.84 10.29
C VAL A 232 -1.31 10.31 11.53
N GLY A 233 -1.93 10.19 12.69
CA GLY A 233 -1.31 10.46 13.97
C GLY A 233 -1.66 9.39 14.98
N GLY A 234 -0.79 9.17 15.97
CA GLY A 234 -1.07 8.15 16.95
C GLY A 234 0.02 7.98 17.99
N TYR A 235 -0.15 6.91 18.78
CA TYR A 235 0.74 6.51 19.85
C TYR A 235 0.98 5.00 19.79
N ASP A 236 2.22 4.58 19.94
CA ASP A 236 2.66 3.19 19.94
C ASP A 236 3.80 3.02 20.96
N ASN A 237 3.53 2.34 22.06
CA ASN A 237 4.51 2.04 23.09
C ASN A 237 4.75 0.52 23.28
N ASN A 238 4.47 -0.28 22.26
CA ASN A 238 4.50 -1.75 22.24
C ASN A 238 3.37 -2.44 23.04
N ALA A 239 2.75 -1.78 24.01
CA ALA A 239 1.57 -2.30 24.72
C ALA A 239 0.28 -1.69 24.12
N LEU A 240 0.19 -0.37 24.10
CA LEU A 240 -0.92 0.38 23.53
C LEU A 240 -0.56 0.87 22.12
N TYR A 241 -1.40 0.56 21.17
CA TYR A 241 -1.42 1.19 19.86
C TYR A 241 -2.73 1.94 19.69
N ALA A 242 -2.66 3.22 19.36
CA ALA A 242 -3.81 4.03 18.99
C ALA A 242 -3.45 4.90 17.79
N SER A 243 -4.29 4.95 16.77
CA SER A 243 -4.09 5.81 15.61
C SER A 243 -5.40 6.41 15.12
N VAL A 244 -5.29 7.62 14.58
CA VAL A 244 -6.34 8.27 13.82
C VAL A 244 -5.76 8.68 12.47
N ALA A 245 -6.58 8.61 11.43
CA ALA A 245 -6.19 8.99 10.08
C ALA A 245 -7.32 9.76 9.41
N ALA A 246 -6.95 10.74 8.59
CA ALA A 246 -7.83 11.43 7.68
C ALA A 246 -7.24 11.37 6.28
N GLN A 247 -8.08 11.14 5.27
CA GLN A 247 -7.69 11.10 3.87
C GLN A 247 -8.66 11.93 3.06
N GLN A 248 -8.11 12.74 2.17
CA GLN A 248 -8.87 13.45 1.14
C GLN A 248 -8.36 13.00 -0.23
N GLN A 249 -9.28 12.78 -1.13
CA GLN A 249 -9.01 12.43 -2.53
C GLN A 249 -9.76 13.39 -3.42
N ASP A 250 -9.08 13.77 -4.49
CA ASP A 250 -9.60 14.68 -5.51
C ASP A 250 -9.16 14.16 -6.88
N ALA A 251 -10.13 13.88 -7.76
CA ALA A 251 -9.86 13.35 -9.08
C ALA A 251 -10.65 14.10 -10.15
N LYS A 252 -9.95 14.57 -11.16
CA LYS A 252 -10.55 15.06 -12.39
C LYS A 252 -10.54 13.96 -13.44
N LEU A 253 -11.72 13.59 -13.88
CA LEU A 253 -11.94 12.51 -14.84
C LEU A 253 -12.25 13.12 -16.21
N TYR A 254 -11.75 12.49 -17.27
CA TYR A 254 -12.03 12.83 -18.66
C TYR A 254 -12.63 11.62 -19.38
N GLY A 255 -13.71 11.80 -20.13
CA GLY A 255 -14.30 10.67 -20.87
C GLY A 255 -15.29 11.11 -21.93
N THR A 256 -15.53 10.24 -22.92
CA THR A 256 -16.40 10.47 -24.07
C THR A 256 -17.89 10.59 -23.76
N TRP A 257 -18.33 10.12 -22.61
CA TRP A 257 -19.75 10.08 -22.22
C TRP A 257 -20.08 11.01 -21.05
N SER A 258 -19.09 11.58 -20.40
CA SER A 258 -19.24 12.60 -19.34
C SER A 258 -18.15 13.62 -19.52
N ALA A 259 -18.51 14.82 -19.88
CA ALA A 259 -17.58 15.95 -19.92
C ALA A 259 -17.00 16.15 -18.51
N ASN A 260 -15.69 16.17 -18.39
CA ASN A 260 -14.92 16.68 -17.24
C ASN A 260 -15.57 16.48 -15.86
N SER A 261 -15.63 15.27 -15.36
CA SER A 261 -16.18 15.00 -14.01
C SER A 261 -15.11 15.24 -12.95
N HIS A 262 -15.45 16.02 -11.93
CA HIS A 262 -14.61 16.29 -10.76
C HIS A 262 -15.16 15.53 -9.53
N ASN A 263 -14.41 14.59 -9.01
CA ASN A 263 -14.81 13.76 -7.89
C ASN A 263 -13.94 14.03 -6.67
N SER A 264 -14.55 14.40 -5.55
CA SER A 264 -13.86 14.59 -4.28
C SER A 264 -14.48 13.74 -3.18
N GLN A 265 -13.67 13.20 -2.28
CA GLN A 265 -14.12 12.45 -1.13
C GLN A 265 -13.16 12.58 0.05
N THR A 266 -13.74 12.65 1.25
CA THR A 266 -13.00 12.64 2.53
C THR A 266 -13.35 11.38 3.31
N GLU A 267 -12.36 10.77 3.94
CA GLU A 267 -12.49 9.56 4.75
C GLU A 267 -11.69 9.74 6.04
N VAL A 268 -12.17 9.13 7.13
CA VAL A 268 -11.48 9.10 8.42
C VAL A 268 -11.46 7.66 8.95
N ALA A 269 -10.42 7.33 9.74
CA ALA A 269 -10.34 6.04 10.41
C ALA A 269 -9.66 6.18 11.77
N ALA A 270 -10.02 5.30 12.70
CA ALA A 270 -9.36 5.16 13.98
C ALA A 270 -9.14 3.69 14.29
N THR A 271 -8.01 3.38 14.94
CA THR A 271 -7.67 2.03 15.39
C THR A 271 -7.11 2.09 16.80
N VAL A 272 -7.55 1.15 17.64
CA VAL A 272 -6.97 0.93 18.96
C VAL A 272 -6.66 -0.56 19.10
N ALA A 273 -5.49 -0.86 19.66
CA ALA A 273 -5.08 -2.21 20.01
C ALA A 273 -4.32 -2.18 21.36
N TYR A 274 -4.46 -3.23 22.14
CA TYR A 274 -3.71 -3.35 23.40
C TYR A 274 -3.18 -4.77 23.56
N ARG A 275 -1.92 -4.91 23.93
CA ARG A 275 -1.23 -6.18 24.12
C ARG A 275 -1.35 -6.67 25.55
N PHE A 276 -1.99 -7.81 25.73
CA PHE A 276 -2.07 -8.58 26.97
C PHE A 276 -1.25 -9.87 26.83
N GLY A 277 0.03 -9.79 27.18
CA GLY A 277 0.93 -10.94 26.97
C GLY A 277 1.02 -11.32 25.49
N ASN A 278 0.53 -12.51 25.15
CA ASN A 278 0.54 -13.02 23.78
C ASN A 278 -0.72 -12.65 22.96
N VAL A 279 -1.72 -12.03 23.56
CA VAL A 279 -2.97 -11.65 22.91
C VAL A 279 -3.01 -10.15 22.67
N THR A 280 -3.35 -9.74 21.47
CA THR A 280 -3.51 -8.33 21.09
C THR A 280 -4.89 -8.12 20.48
N PRO A 281 -5.95 -7.88 21.31
CA PRO A 281 -7.24 -7.42 20.80
C PRO A 281 -7.09 -6.06 20.13
N ARG A 282 -7.94 -5.83 19.12
CA ARG A 282 -7.96 -4.58 18.35
C ARG A 282 -9.34 -4.28 17.81
N VAL A 283 -9.63 -3.01 17.65
CA VAL A 283 -10.85 -2.49 17.04
C VAL A 283 -10.49 -1.32 16.13
N SER A 284 -11.19 -1.24 15.02
CA SER A 284 -11.08 -0.12 14.08
C SER A 284 -12.44 0.33 13.62
N TYR A 285 -12.56 1.62 13.38
CA TYR A 285 -13.71 2.26 12.76
C TYR A 285 -13.22 3.13 11.61
N ALA A 286 -13.98 3.15 10.51
CA ALA A 286 -13.75 4.10 9.43
C ALA A 286 -15.09 4.65 8.92
N HIS A 287 -15.06 5.92 8.49
CA HIS A 287 -16.19 6.63 7.93
C HIS A 287 -15.79 7.37 6.66
N GLY A 288 -16.57 7.19 5.60
CA GLY A 288 -16.50 8.01 4.38
C GLY A 288 -17.62 9.02 4.38
N PHE A 289 -17.26 10.30 4.24
CA PHE A 289 -18.22 11.39 4.13
C PHE A 289 -18.84 11.41 2.72
N LYS A 290 -19.92 12.15 2.56
CA LYS A 290 -20.47 12.42 1.22
C LYS A 290 -19.40 13.05 0.33
N GLY A 291 -19.24 12.48 -0.83
CA GLY A 291 -18.38 13.05 -1.86
C GLY A 291 -19.13 14.02 -2.75
N THR A 292 -18.39 14.63 -3.67
CA THR A 292 -18.95 15.42 -4.75
C THR A 292 -18.60 14.80 -6.10
N VAL A 293 -19.53 14.87 -7.03
CA VAL A 293 -19.33 14.58 -8.45
C VAL A 293 -19.83 15.79 -9.21
N ASP A 294 -18.94 16.49 -9.93
CA ASP A 294 -19.23 17.75 -10.63
C ASP A 294 -19.91 18.81 -9.73
N ASP A 295 -19.33 18.97 -8.51
CA ASP A 295 -19.83 19.88 -7.46
C ASP A 295 -21.23 19.52 -6.90
N ALA A 296 -21.87 18.49 -7.42
CA ALA A 296 -23.10 17.94 -6.85
C ALA A 296 -22.78 16.89 -5.77
N ASN A 297 -23.53 16.94 -4.65
CA ASN A 297 -23.40 15.95 -3.60
C ASN A 297 -23.73 14.55 -4.11
N HIS A 298 -22.79 13.62 -3.96
CA HIS A 298 -22.96 12.21 -4.26
C HIS A 298 -22.94 11.40 -2.97
N ASP A 299 -23.99 10.61 -2.74
CA ASP A 299 -24.09 9.80 -1.51
C ASP A 299 -23.31 8.49 -1.67
N ASN A 300 -22.00 8.60 -1.51
CA ASN A 300 -21.05 7.50 -1.42
C ASN A 300 -20.52 7.33 0.02
N THR A 301 -21.32 7.69 1.01
CA THR A 301 -20.98 7.53 2.41
C THR A 301 -20.81 6.07 2.75
N TYR A 302 -19.91 5.78 3.68
CA TYR A 302 -19.80 4.45 4.26
C TYR A 302 -19.45 4.51 5.75
N ASP A 303 -19.81 3.43 6.45
CA ASP A 303 -19.38 3.16 7.82
C ASP A 303 -18.78 1.75 7.87
N GLN A 304 -17.65 1.60 8.51
CA GLN A 304 -16.93 0.34 8.63
C GLN A 304 -16.45 0.11 10.04
N VAL A 305 -16.70 -1.08 10.57
CA VAL A 305 -16.19 -1.55 11.87
C VAL A 305 -15.46 -2.86 11.66
N VAL A 306 -14.28 -2.99 12.24
CA VAL A 306 -13.50 -4.25 12.26
C VAL A 306 -13.06 -4.52 13.70
N VAL A 307 -13.31 -5.73 14.17
CA VAL A 307 -12.90 -6.21 15.50
C VAL A 307 -12.17 -7.52 15.38
N GLY A 308 -11.25 -7.79 16.29
CA GLY A 308 -10.53 -9.06 16.30
C GLY A 308 -9.36 -9.07 17.27
N ALA A 309 -8.55 -10.11 17.17
CA ALA A 309 -7.36 -10.28 18.00
C ALA A 309 -6.27 -11.02 17.25
N GLU A 310 -5.05 -10.74 17.61
CA GLU A 310 -3.87 -11.50 17.21
C GLU A 310 -3.32 -12.26 18.43
N TYR A 311 -2.97 -13.53 18.22
CA TYR A 311 -2.30 -14.39 19.20
C TYR A 311 -0.90 -14.72 18.71
N ASP A 312 0.12 -14.37 19.49
CA ASP A 312 1.52 -14.66 19.20
C ASP A 312 1.91 -16.00 19.81
N PHE A 313 2.06 -17.06 19.01
CA PHE A 313 2.63 -18.35 19.44
C PHE A 313 4.12 -18.22 19.71
N SER A 314 4.80 -17.34 18.96
CA SER A 314 6.21 -17.01 19.10
C SER A 314 6.51 -15.63 18.49
N LYS A 315 7.77 -15.17 18.57
CA LYS A 315 8.23 -13.95 17.90
C LYS A 315 8.02 -13.97 16.37
N ARG A 316 7.87 -15.16 15.77
CA ARG A 316 7.77 -15.33 14.31
C ARG A 316 6.41 -15.87 13.85
N THR A 317 5.66 -16.51 14.72
CA THR A 317 4.39 -17.16 14.35
C THR A 317 3.25 -16.59 15.14
N SER A 318 2.21 -16.18 14.43
CA SER A 318 0.98 -15.66 15.04
C SER A 318 -0.26 -16.08 14.24
N ALA A 319 -1.40 -16.13 14.93
CA ALA A 319 -2.72 -16.23 14.31
C ALA A 319 -3.49 -14.94 14.52
N LEU A 320 -4.24 -14.52 13.50
CA LEU A 320 -5.14 -13.39 13.55
C LEU A 320 -6.56 -13.85 13.25
N VAL A 321 -7.50 -13.44 14.08
CA VAL A 321 -8.94 -13.60 13.84
C VAL A 321 -9.57 -12.23 13.79
N SER A 322 -10.39 -11.97 12.77
CA SER A 322 -11.12 -10.71 12.65
C SER A 322 -12.52 -10.92 12.06
N ALA A 323 -13.43 -10.04 12.46
CA ALA A 323 -14.74 -9.88 11.88
C ALA A 323 -14.97 -8.41 11.56
N GLY A 324 -15.60 -8.15 10.44
CA GLY A 324 -15.87 -6.79 9.98
C GLY A 324 -17.26 -6.62 9.43
N TRP A 325 -17.75 -5.42 9.56
CA TRP A 325 -19.00 -4.94 9.01
C TRP A 325 -18.74 -3.65 8.23
N LEU A 326 -19.35 -3.55 7.07
CA LEU A 326 -19.27 -2.39 6.18
C LEU A 326 -20.67 -2.09 5.66
N GLN A 327 -21.08 -0.85 5.74
CA GLN A 327 -22.26 -0.34 5.04
C GLN A 327 -21.84 0.77 4.10
N GLU A 328 -22.17 0.63 2.83
CA GLU A 328 -22.00 1.65 1.79
C GLU A 328 -23.38 2.17 1.40
N GLY A 329 -23.55 3.49 1.32
CA GLY A 329 -24.85 4.15 1.13
C GLY A 329 -25.70 4.20 2.39
N LYS A 330 -26.85 4.88 2.31
CA LYS A 330 -27.77 5.12 3.43
C LYS A 330 -29.24 4.93 3.02
N GLY A 331 -30.08 4.72 4.03
CA GLY A 331 -31.53 4.65 3.82
C GLY A 331 -31.97 3.42 3.04
N ALA A 332 -32.75 3.64 1.99
CA ALA A 332 -33.36 2.60 1.15
C ALA A 332 -32.35 1.94 0.19
N ASP A 333 -31.31 2.68 -0.21
CA ASP A 333 -30.27 2.23 -1.16
C ASP A 333 -28.95 2.08 -0.43
N LYS A 334 -28.56 0.84 -0.15
CA LYS A 334 -27.33 0.54 0.58
C LYS A 334 -26.80 -0.85 0.27
N ILE A 335 -25.51 -1.03 0.46
CA ILE A 335 -24.87 -2.34 0.46
C ILE A 335 -24.34 -2.61 1.86
N VAL A 336 -24.73 -3.72 2.46
CA VAL A 336 -24.24 -4.17 3.76
C VAL A 336 -23.38 -5.41 3.56
N SER A 337 -22.13 -5.32 3.92
CA SER A 337 -21.15 -6.40 3.79
C SER A 337 -20.60 -6.80 5.15
N THR A 338 -20.48 -8.11 5.37
CA THR A 338 -19.79 -8.69 6.53
C THR A 338 -18.73 -9.66 6.06
N ALA A 339 -17.65 -9.77 6.80
CA ALA A 339 -16.63 -10.77 6.54
C ALA A 339 -16.00 -11.23 7.84
N SER A 340 -15.51 -12.49 7.85
CA SER A 340 -14.69 -13.03 8.92
C SER A 340 -13.44 -13.63 8.32
N VAL A 341 -12.32 -13.48 9.01
CA VAL A 341 -11.00 -13.91 8.54
C VAL A 341 -10.26 -14.60 9.68
N VAL A 342 -9.65 -15.72 9.37
CA VAL A 342 -8.69 -16.41 10.25
C VAL A 342 -7.42 -16.64 9.45
N VAL A 343 -6.30 -16.10 9.91
CA VAL A 343 -5.01 -16.16 9.21
C VAL A 343 -3.94 -16.71 10.13
N LEU A 344 -3.15 -17.67 9.65
CA LEU A 344 -1.87 -18.04 10.24
C LEU A 344 -0.75 -17.30 9.52
N ARG A 345 0.16 -16.71 10.29
CA ARG A 345 1.31 -15.95 9.78
C ARG A 345 2.61 -16.51 10.36
N HIS A 346 3.59 -16.74 9.49
CA HIS A 346 4.95 -17.09 9.89
C HIS A 346 5.97 -16.19 9.19
N LYS A 347 6.89 -15.60 9.97
CA LYS A 347 8.00 -14.76 9.51
C LYS A 347 9.32 -15.53 9.62
N PHE A 348 10.21 -15.36 8.67
CA PHE A 348 11.55 -15.94 8.69
C PHE A 348 12.61 -14.98 8.16
#